data_8ae01aad9b1af8f37b47ce43f0d9041e
#
_entry.id   8ae01aad9b1af8f37b47ce43f0d9041e
#
_cell.length_a   1.000
_cell.length_b   1.000
_cell.length_c   1.000
_cell.angle_alpha   90.00
_cell.angle_beta   90.00
_cell.angle_gamma   90.00
#
_symmetry.space_group_name_H-M   'P 1'
#
loop_
_entity.id
_entity.type
_entity.pdbx_description
1 polymer ?
#
loop_
_entity_poly.entity_id
_entity_poly.type
_entity_poly.pdbx_seq_one_letter_code
_entity_poly.pdbx_strand_id
1 'polypeptide(L)'
;MATSNDLKNGMVLNMENQLWAVVEFQHVKPGKGPAFVRTKLKNVVSGKVIDRTLNAGVKIETATVDKREMQYLYADGDGYIFMDTTDYDQITLSNALVGDAANYLLENQMAIVAIHEGLPIYVELPASVVLEITFTEPGLQGDRSSGGTKPATLETGLQIQVPLFVEQGTKVKVDTRTGDYLGRVTD
;
A
#
# COMPACT_ATOMS: atom_id res chain seq x y z
N MET A 1 8.02 -3.35 27.47
CA MET A 1 7.32 -2.13 27.05
C MET A 1 8.15 -1.42 25.98
N ALA A 2 7.49 -1.00 24.91
CA ALA A 2 8.17 -0.28 23.85
C ALA A 2 8.24 1.22 24.16
N THR A 3 9.25 1.89 23.60
CA THR A 3 9.40 3.34 23.66
C THR A 3 9.52 3.91 22.26
N SER A 4 9.47 5.22 22.13
CA SER A 4 9.64 5.88 20.83
C SER A 4 10.99 5.56 20.16
N ASN A 5 11.97 5.08 20.92
CA ASN A 5 13.26 4.65 20.37
C ASN A 5 13.18 3.29 19.63
N ASP A 6 12.13 2.53 19.87
CA ASP A 6 11.91 1.19 19.29
C ASP A 6 11.07 1.21 18.01
N LEU A 7 10.67 2.39 17.55
CA LEU A 7 9.78 2.53 16.38
C LEU A 7 10.38 1.90 15.12
N LYS A 8 9.50 1.24 14.37
CA LYS A 8 9.80 0.67 13.05
C LYS A 8 8.63 0.95 12.11
N ASN A 9 8.92 1.10 10.83
CA ASN A 9 7.88 1.22 9.82
C ASN A 9 6.99 -0.03 9.81
N GLY A 10 5.68 0.17 9.73
CA GLY A 10 4.69 -0.90 9.78
C GLY A 10 4.26 -1.30 11.20
N MET A 11 4.94 -0.81 12.24
CA MET A 11 4.50 -1.03 13.62
C MET A 11 3.14 -0.36 13.85
N VAL A 12 2.26 -1.03 14.61
CA VAL A 12 0.94 -0.47 14.94
C VAL A 12 0.94 -0.03 16.40
N LEU A 13 0.56 1.22 16.61
CA LEU A 13 0.47 1.85 17.93
C LEU A 13 -0.98 1.99 18.34
N ASN A 14 -1.26 1.79 19.62
CA ASN A 14 -2.55 2.14 20.22
C ASN A 14 -2.41 3.51 20.90
N MET A 15 -3.04 4.52 20.32
CA MET A 15 -3.04 5.88 20.86
C MET A 15 -4.46 6.41 20.87
N GLU A 16 -4.89 6.91 22.03
CA GLU A 16 -6.22 7.51 22.19
C GLU A 16 -7.34 6.53 21.78
N ASN A 17 -7.17 5.24 22.12
CA ASN A 17 -8.07 4.15 21.75
C ASN A 17 -8.23 3.94 20.23
N GLN A 18 -7.26 4.35 19.46
CA GLN A 18 -7.22 4.15 18.01
C GLN A 18 -5.91 3.48 17.61
N LEU A 19 -5.98 2.72 16.53
CA LEU A 19 -4.81 2.03 15.99
C LEU A 19 -4.18 2.87 14.88
N TRP A 20 -2.87 3.09 14.99
CA TRP A 20 -2.08 3.90 14.06
C TRP A 20 -0.89 3.11 13.55
N ALA A 21 -0.79 2.94 12.25
CA ALA A 21 0.39 2.33 11.62
C ALA A 21 1.48 3.38 11.41
N VAL A 22 2.71 3.05 11.77
CA VAL A 22 3.87 3.91 11.53
C VAL A 22 4.24 3.83 10.05
N VAL A 23 4.02 4.92 9.33
CA VAL A 23 4.37 5.03 7.91
C VAL A 23 5.83 5.44 7.76
N GLU A 24 6.25 6.41 8.55
CA GLU A 24 7.59 6.98 8.51
C GLU A 24 7.95 7.55 9.88
N PHE A 25 9.23 7.47 10.23
CA PHE A 25 9.73 8.09 11.46
C PHE A 25 11.16 8.57 11.26
N GLN A 26 11.52 9.60 12.04
CA GLN A 26 12.85 10.19 12.01
C GLN A 26 13.29 10.58 13.43
N HIS A 27 14.41 10.05 13.88
CA HIS A 27 15.04 10.48 15.14
C HIS A 27 15.79 11.80 14.91
N VAL A 28 15.49 12.80 15.73
CA VAL A 28 16.13 14.12 15.65
C VAL A 28 16.83 14.41 16.97
N LYS A 29 18.13 14.70 16.89
CA LYS A 29 18.93 15.15 18.03
C LYS A 29 19.36 16.61 17.75
N PRO A 30 18.60 17.60 18.24
CA PRO A 30 18.96 18.99 18.01
C PRO A 30 20.23 19.35 18.79
N GLY A 31 20.97 20.34 18.31
CA GLY A 31 22.17 20.84 19.01
C GLY A 31 21.83 21.48 20.36
N LYS A 32 20.62 21.96 20.53
CA LYS A 32 20.07 22.48 21.79
C LYS A 32 18.65 21.89 21.97
N GLY A 33 18.37 21.40 23.17
CA GLY A 33 17.07 20.83 23.51
C GLY A 33 17.05 19.33 23.54
N PRO A 34 15.94 18.72 24.00
CA PRO A 34 15.80 17.28 24.11
C PRO A 34 15.63 16.64 22.72
N ALA A 35 16.12 15.41 22.59
CA ALA A 35 15.92 14.61 21.40
C ALA A 35 14.44 14.23 21.25
N PHE A 36 13.97 14.13 20.01
CA PHE A 36 12.59 13.76 19.70
C PHE A 36 12.52 12.89 18.45
N VAL A 37 11.35 12.27 18.23
CA VAL A 37 11.08 11.45 17.06
C VAL A 37 9.88 12.05 16.32
N ARG A 38 10.09 12.43 15.07
CA ARG A 38 9.00 12.82 14.19
C ARG A 38 8.40 11.55 13.60
N THR A 39 7.08 11.43 13.66
CA THR A 39 6.38 10.27 13.12
C THR A 39 5.29 10.70 12.16
N LYS A 40 5.11 9.92 11.11
CA LYS A 40 3.95 9.98 10.24
C LYS A 40 3.12 8.73 10.51
N LEU A 41 1.90 8.91 10.97
CA LEU A 41 1.02 7.84 11.40
C LEU A 41 -0.22 7.79 10.55
N LYS A 42 -0.61 6.59 10.14
CA LYS A 42 -1.84 6.36 9.39
C LYS A 42 -2.85 5.64 10.28
N ASN A 43 -4.03 6.21 10.44
CA ASN A 43 -5.11 5.53 11.15
C ASN A 43 -5.54 4.31 10.33
N VAL A 44 -5.50 3.13 10.94
CA VAL A 44 -5.76 1.87 10.21
C VAL A 44 -7.23 1.70 9.82
N VAL A 45 -8.15 2.38 10.50
CA VAL A 45 -9.59 2.31 10.22
C VAL A 45 -10.00 3.40 9.23
N SER A 46 -9.66 4.66 9.51
CA SER A 46 -10.10 5.81 8.69
C SER A 46 -9.18 6.13 7.52
N GLY A 47 -7.93 5.64 7.53
CA GLY A 47 -6.93 5.98 6.55
C GLY A 47 -6.31 7.36 6.71
N LYS A 48 -6.76 8.15 7.70
CA LYS A 48 -6.24 9.49 7.94
C LYS A 48 -4.77 9.44 8.33
N VAL A 49 -3.96 10.28 7.70
CA VAL A 49 -2.53 10.41 8.01
C VAL A 49 -2.30 11.67 8.83
N ILE A 50 -1.56 11.54 9.92
CA ILE A 50 -1.15 12.66 10.77
C ILE A 50 0.36 12.64 11.00
N ASP A 51 0.92 13.81 11.26
CA ASP A 51 2.28 13.95 11.76
C ASP A 51 2.24 14.12 13.27
N ARG A 52 3.06 13.35 13.98
CA ARG A 52 3.14 13.43 15.45
C ARG A 52 4.58 13.41 15.90
N THR A 53 4.93 14.32 16.79
CA THR A 53 6.25 14.37 17.40
C THR A 53 6.19 13.74 18.80
N LEU A 54 7.07 12.79 19.05
CA LEU A 54 7.19 12.09 20.33
C LEU A 54 8.54 12.43 20.97
N ASN A 55 8.55 12.63 22.29
CA ASN A 55 9.81 12.76 22.99
C ASN A 55 10.61 11.46 22.90
N ALA A 56 11.94 11.56 22.75
CA ALA A 56 12.78 10.38 22.74
C ALA A 56 12.66 9.61 24.05
N GLY A 57 12.46 8.28 23.94
CA GLY A 57 12.32 7.40 25.10
C GLY A 57 10.94 7.42 25.76
N VAL A 58 9.95 8.16 25.22
CA VAL A 58 8.59 8.12 25.75
C VAL A 58 7.98 6.74 25.54
N LYS A 59 7.22 6.27 26.52
CA LYS A 59 6.53 4.98 26.42
C LYS A 59 5.45 5.05 25.36
N ILE A 60 5.38 4.01 24.55
CA ILE A 60 4.34 3.81 23.55
C ILE A 60 3.65 2.47 23.79
N GLU A 61 2.35 2.45 23.52
CA GLU A 61 1.58 1.22 23.55
C GLU A 61 1.50 0.65 22.13
N THR A 62 1.98 -0.58 21.95
CA THR A 62 1.93 -1.26 20.66
C THR A 62 0.77 -2.25 20.63
N ALA A 63 0.17 -2.41 19.45
CA ALA A 63 -0.83 -3.42 19.20
C ALA A 63 -0.20 -4.62 18.52
N THR A 64 -0.52 -5.82 18.97
CA THR A 64 -0.08 -7.05 18.32
C THR A 64 -0.90 -7.26 17.06
N VAL A 65 -0.19 -7.43 15.94
CA VAL A 65 -0.82 -7.62 14.63
C VAL A 65 -0.37 -8.98 14.09
N ASP A 66 -1.35 -9.80 13.70
CA ASP A 66 -1.12 -11.05 13.01
C ASP A 66 -1.18 -10.79 11.51
N LYS A 67 -0.04 -10.95 10.83
CA LYS A 67 0.05 -10.79 9.38
C LYS A 67 -0.10 -12.14 8.71
N ARG A 68 -1.13 -12.28 7.89
CA ARG A 68 -1.42 -13.52 7.18
C ARG A 68 -1.36 -13.32 5.68
N GLU A 69 -0.72 -14.27 4.99
CA GLU A 69 -0.72 -14.32 3.55
C GLU A 69 -2.06 -14.86 3.08
N MET A 70 -2.76 -14.06 2.27
CA MET A 70 -4.09 -14.40 1.76
C MET A 70 -4.15 -14.21 0.25
N GLN A 71 -5.02 -15.00 -0.38
CA GLN A 71 -5.29 -14.90 -1.80
C GLN A 71 -6.55 -14.09 -2.03
N TYR A 72 -6.44 -13.06 -2.86
CA TYR A 72 -7.60 -12.31 -3.30
C TYR A 72 -8.41 -13.16 -4.28
N LEU A 73 -9.71 -13.32 -4.02
CA LEU A 73 -10.59 -14.15 -4.86
C LEU A 73 -11.44 -13.29 -5.82
N TYR A 74 -12.29 -12.43 -5.27
CA TYR A 74 -13.19 -11.58 -6.06
C TYR A 74 -13.75 -10.44 -5.20
N ALA A 75 -14.32 -9.45 -5.87
CA ALA A 75 -15.08 -8.40 -5.23
C ALA A 75 -16.57 -8.64 -5.39
N ASP A 76 -17.33 -8.33 -4.35
CA ASP A 76 -18.79 -8.26 -4.40
C ASP A 76 -19.27 -6.87 -3.98
N GLY A 77 -20.59 -6.66 -3.87
CA GLY A 77 -21.13 -5.36 -3.49
C GLY A 77 -20.72 -4.88 -2.10
N ASP A 78 -20.32 -5.78 -1.22
CA ASP A 78 -19.98 -5.49 0.18
C ASP A 78 -18.48 -5.30 0.41
N GLY A 79 -17.64 -5.78 -0.50
CA GLY A 79 -16.19 -5.66 -0.37
C GLY A 79 -15.40 -6.65 -1.21
N TYR A 80 -14.22 -6.97 -0.70
CA TYR A 80 -13.24 -7.83 -1.35
C TYR A 80 -13.05 -9.11 -0.55
N ILE A 81 -13.17 -10.25 -1.21
CA ILE A 81 -13.09 -11.56 -0.57
C ILE A 81 -11.66 -12.07 -0.67
N PHE A 82 -11.05 -12.36 0.48
CA PHE A 82 -9.73 -12.96 0.59
C PHE A 82 -9.81 -14.32 1.27
N MET A 83 -8.97 -15.23 0.86
CA MET A 83 -8.87 -16.57 1.42
C MET A 83 -7.50 -16.77 2.07
N ASP A 84 -7.51 -17.22 3.32
CA ASP A 84 -6.28 -17.63 4.00
C ASP A 84 -5.74 -18.90 3.35
N THR A 85 -4.48 -18.90 2.95
CA THR A 85 -3.88 -20.04 2.25
C THR A 85 -3.53 -21.21 3.18
N THR A 86 -3.60 -21.00 4.50
CA THR A 86 -3.28 -22.02 5.50
C THR A 86 -4.49 -22.88 5.84
N ASP A 87 -5.63 -22.25 6.12
CA ASP A 87 -6.85 -22.92 6.55
C ASP A 87 -8.02 -22.81 5.57
N TYR A 88 -7.85 -22.05 4.49
CA TYR A 88 -8.84 -21.79 3.43
C TYR A 88 -10.07 -21.01 3.91
N ASP A 89 -10.01 -20.41 5.09
CA ASP A 89 -11.08 -19.53 5.55
C ASP A 89 -11.13 -18.26 4.71
N GLN A 90 -12.34 -17.83 4.41
CA GLN A 90 -12.59 -16.63 3.63
C GLN A 90 -13.04 -15.48 4.54
N ILE A 91 -12.52 -14.30 4.28
CA ILE A 91 -12.92 -13.08 4.97
C ILE A 91 -13.28 -12.01 3.94
N THR A 92 -14.18 -11.13 4.32
CA THR A 92 -14.55 -9.97 3.51
C THR A 92 -13.90 -8.71 4.08
N LEU A 93 -13.10 -8.04 3.25
CA LEU A 93 -12.54 -6.74 3.59
C LEU A 93 -13.41 -5.65 2.98
N SER A 94 -13.77 -4.65 3.78
CA SER A 94 -14.60 -3.54 3.30
C SER A 94 -13.91 -2.73 2.21
N ASN A 95 -14.69 -2.08 1.35
CA ASN A 95 -14.18 -1.18 0.33
C ASN A 95 -13.29 -0.09 0.91
N ALA A 96 -13.67 0.45 2.08
CA ALA A 96 -12.91 1.50 2.76
C ALA A 96 -11.54 0.99 3.25
N LEU A 97 -11.48 -0.25 3.73
CA LEU A 97 -10.25 -0.83 4.24
C LEU A 97 -9.25 -1.13 3.11
N VAL A 98 -9.74 -1.69 2.00
CA VAL A 98 -8.91 -1.99 0.83
C VAL A 98 -8.46 -0.70 0.14
N GLY A 99 -9.37 0.27 -0.02
CA GLY A 99 -9.06 1.57 -0.59
C GLY A 99 -8.34 1.48 -1.93
N ASP A 100 -7.26 2.25 -2.08
CA ASP A 100 -6.48 2.32 -3.32
C ASP A 100 -5.76 1.01 -3.67
N ALA A 101 -5.61 0.09 -2.72
CA ALA A 101 -5.03 -1.23 -3.00
C ALA A 101 -5.83 -1.99 -4.07
N ALA A 102 -7.12 -1.73 -4.20
CA ALA A 102 -7.98 -2.32 -5.22
C ALA A 102 -7.46 -2.07 -6.65
N ASN A 103 -6.78 -0.94 -6.87
CA ASN A 103 -6.22 -0.58 -8.17
C ASN A 103 -5.10 -1.54 -8.63
N TYR A 104 -4.60 -2.37 -7.74
CA TYR A 104 -3.47 -3.27 -7.99
C TYR A 104 -3.82 -4.73 -7.75
N LEU A 105 -5.05 -5.05 -7.36
CA LEU A 105 -5.47 -6.41 -7.06
C LEU A 105 -6.11 -7.09 -8.27
N LEU A 106 -5.56 -8.24 -8.63
CA LEU A 106 -6.16 -9.16 -9.59
C LEU A 106 -6.60 -10.43 -8.88
N GLU A 107 -7.61 -11.10 -9.42
CA GLU A 107 -8.07 -12.39 -8.91
C GLU A 107 -6.91 -13.38 -8.78
N ASN A 108 -6.90 -14.13 -7.69
CA ASN A 108 -5.89 -15.12 -7.34
C ASN A 108 -4.52 -14.56 -6.96
N GLN A 109 -4.39 -13.25 -6.87
CA GLN A 109 -3.15 -12.60 -6.42
C GLN A 109 -3.01 -12.68 -4.90
N MET A 110 -1.76 -12.86 -4.46
CA MET A 110 -1.44 -12.91 -3.03
C MET A 110 -1.25 -11.52 -2.46
N ALA A 111 -1.70 -11.34 -1.23
CA ALA A 111 -1.47 -10.12 -0.46
C ALA A 111 -1.37 -10.49 1.02
N ILE A 112 -0.83 -9.58 1.82
CA ILE A 112 -0.76 -9.76 3.27
C ILE A 112 -1.90 -8.98 3.91
N VAL A 113 -2.71 -9.66 4.73
CA VAL A 113 -3.78 -9.03 5.51
C VAL A 113 -3.33 -9.00 6.97
N ALA A 114 -3.30 -7.82 7.54
CA ALA A 114 -2.98 -7.62 8.95
C ALA A 114 -4.27 -7.69 9.78
N ILE A 115 -4.23 -8.53 10.82
CA ILE A 115 -5.38 -8.81 11.68
C ILE A 115 -5.01 -8.50 13.12
N HIS A 116 -5.87 -7.75 13.80
CA HIS A 116 -5.75 -7.45 15.22
C HIS A 116 -7.03 -7.89 15.93
N GLU A 117 -6.89 -8.76 16.93
CA GLU A 117 -8.02 -9.30 17.70
C GLU A 117 -9.13 -9.88 16.81
N GLY A 118 -8.75 -10.59 15.75
CA GLY A 118 -9.69 -11.22 14.83
C GLY A 118 -10.26 -10.28 13.77
N LEU A 119 -9.93 -8.99 13.80
CA LEU A 119 -10.42 -8.01 12.83
C LEU A 119 -9.33 -7.61 11.84
N PRO A 120 -9.61 -7.63 10.53
CA PRO A 120 -8.67 -7.12 9.55
C PRO A 120 -8.53 -5.60 9.68
N ILE A 121 -7.29 -5.11 9.64
CA ILE A 121 -7.00 -3.70 9.84
C ILE A 121 -6.34 -3.03 8.65
N TYR A 122 -5.55 -3.74 7.85
CA TYR A 122 -5.01 -3.22 6.59
C TYR A 122 -4.57 -4.35 5.66
N VAL A 123 -4.37 -4.00 4.39
CA VAL A 123 -3.83 -4.89 3.36
C VAL A 123 -2.46 -4.37 2.93
N GLU A 124 -1.49 -5.26 2.83
CA GLU A 124 -0.15 -4.96 2.37
C GLU A 124 0.08 -5.69 1.03
N LEU A 125 0.35 -4.93 -0.02
CA LEU A 125 0.58 -5.44 -1.36
C LEU A 125 2.06 -5.75 -1.58
N PRO A 126 2.39 -6.64 -2.53
CA PRO A 126 3.77 -6.72 -3.04
C PRO A 126 4.25 -5.35 -3.51
N ALA A 127 5.56 -5.11 -3.50
CA ALA A 127 6.13 -3.82 -3.92
C ALA A 127 5.77 -3.45 -5.37
N SER A 128 5.55 -4.44 -6.21
CA SER A 128 5.14 -4.26 -7.60
C SER A 128 4.22 -5.39 -8.03
N VAL A 129 3.39 -5.09 -9.03
CA VAL A 129 2.48 -6.06 -9.65
C VAL A 129 2.60 -5.97 -11.17
N VAL A 130 2.18 -7.04 -11.85
CA VAL A 130 2.12 -7.08 -13.32
C VAL A 130 0.68 -6.91 -13.75
N LEU A 131 0.41 -5.89 -14.56
CA LEU A 131 -0.93 -5.58 -15.05
C LEU A 131 -0.89 -5.37 -16.56
N GLU A 132 -1.95 -5.77 -17.25
CA GLU A 132 -2.08 -5.59 -18.69
C GLU A 132 -2.69 -4.23 -19.01
N ILE A 133 -2.15 -3.56 -20.03
CA ILE A 133 -2.72 -2.34 -20.56
C ILE A 133 -3.94 -2.70 -21.43
N THR A 134 -5.11 -2.26 -21.01
CA THR A 134 -6.37 -2.49 -21.74
C THR A 134 -6.64 -1.41 -22.78
N PHE A 135 -6.14 -0.19 -22.54
CA PHE A 135 -6.29 0.92 -23.46
C PHE A 135 -5.12 1.89 -23.34
N THR A 136 -4.55 2.28 -24.48
CA THR A 136 -3.64 3.40 -24.59
C THR A 136 -3.64 3.90 -26.04
N GLU A 137 -3.42 5.19 -26.24
CA GLU A 137 -3.30 5.74 -27.58
C GLU A 137 -1.92 5.43 -28.19
N PRO A 138 -1.81 5.33 -29.51
CA PRO A 138 -0.51 5.19 -30.16
C PRO A 138 0.37 6.41 -29.86
N GLY A 139 1.64 6.17 -29.52
CA GLY A 139 2.62 7.24 -29.40
C GLY A 139 3.03 7.72 -30.80
N LEU A 140 2.70 8.96 -31.15
CA LEU A 140 3.04 9.54 -32.43
C LEU A 140 4.49 10.02 -32.45
N GLN A 141 5.22 9.63 -33.49
CA GLN A 141 6.56 10.18 -33.74
C GLN A 141 6.49 11.67 -34.01
N GLY A 142 7.33 12.45 -33.33
CA GLY A 142 7.43 13.88 -33.52
C GLY A 142 6.71 14.73 -32.48
N ASP A 143 5.85 14.13 -31.67
CA ASP A 143 5.15 14.87 -30.62
C ASP A 143 6.10 15.34 -29.52
N ARG A 144 7.24 14.69 -29.36
CA ARG A 144 8.25 15.05 -28.35
C ARG A 144 9.65 14.67 -28.77
N SER A 145 10.59 15.55 -28.43
CA SER A 145 11.99 15.37 -28.81
C SER A 145 12.73 14.32 -27.99
N SER A 146 12.24 13.93 -26.81
CA SER A 146 12.81 12.84 -25.99
C SER A 146 11.92 12.53 -24.78
N GLY A 147 11.82 11.26 -24.45
CA GLY A 147 11.32 10.78 -23.15
C GLY A 147 9.90 11.14 -22.77
N GLY A 148 9.02 11.39 -23.72
CA GLY A 148 7.62 11.68 -23.45
C GLY A 148 6.87 10.47 -22.89
N THR A 149 5.80 10.74 -22.14
CA THR A 149 4.90 9.73 -21.61
C THR A 149 3.49 9.94 -22.15
N LYS A 150 2.67 8.90 -22.04
CA LYS A 150 1.25 8.93 -22.38
C LYS A 150 0.44 8.20 -21.35
N PRO A 151 -0.85 8.53 -21.18
CA PRO A 151 -1.71 7.78 -20.27
C PRO A 151 -2.03 6.40 -20.84
N ALA A 152 -2.07 5.42 -19.94
CA ALA A 152 -2.50 4.06 -20.24
C ALA A 152 -3.44 3.58 -19.15
N THR A 153 -4.54 2.93 -19.56
CA THR A 153 -5.50 2.33 -18.65
C THR A 153 -5.17 0.85 -18.48
N LEU A 154 -5.05 0.42 -17.24
CA LEU A 154 -4.74 -0.96 -16.88
C LEU A 154 -6.03 -1.77 -16.70
N GLU A 155 -5.90 -3.09 -16.68
CA GLU A 155 -7.02 -4.02 -16.54
C GLU A 155 -7.83 -3.85 -15.25
N THR A 156 -7.24 -3.24 -14.21
CA THR A 156 -7.92 -2.87 -12.97
C THR A 156 -8.72 -1.56 -13.06
N GLY A 157 -8.59 -0.83 -14.16
CA GLY A 157 -9.16 0.50 -14.33
C GLY A 157 -8.24 1.65 -13.93
N LEU A 158 -7.10 1.35 -13.32
CA LEU A 158 -6.10 2.36 -12.95
C LEU A 158 -5.46 2.96 -14.19
N GLN A 159 -5.31 4.29 -14.21
CA GLN A 159 -4.59 5.00 -15.26
C GLN A 159 -3.19 5.38 -14.78
N ILE A 160 -2.18 5.03 -15.57
CA ILE A 160 -0.77 5.36 -15.27
C ILE A 160 -0.13 6.04 -16.48
N GLN A 161 1.04 6.63 -16.26
CA GLN A 161 1.86 7.18 -17.34
C GLN A 161 2.88 6.14 -17.79
N VAL A 162 2.95 5.91 -19.09
CA VAL A 162 3.89 4.94 -19.68
C VAL A 162 4.69 5.63 -20.79
N PRO A 163 5.88 5.11 -21.15
CA PRO A 163 6.62 5.61 -22.30
C PRO A 163 5.79 5.50 -23.60
N LEU A 164 6.07 6.38 -24.56
CA LEU A 164 5.31 6.44 -25.81
C LEU A 164 5.34 5.15 -26.63
N PHE A 165 6.39 4.34 -26.49
CA PHE A 165 6.55 3.11 -27.26
C PHE A 165 5.72 1.93 -26.73
N VAL A 166 5.13 2.06 -25.54
CA VAL A 166 4.35 0.99 -24.92
C VAL A 166 2.98 0.90 -25.59
N GLU A 167 2.60 -0.29 -26.01
CA GLU A 167 1.37 -0.52 -26.78
C GLU A 167 0.28 -1.18 -25.94
N GLN A 168 -0.96 -1.06 -26.39
CA GLN A 168 -2.11 -1.75 -25.81
C GLN A 168 -1.90 -3.26 -25.86
N GLY A 169 -2.32 -3.97 -24.82
CA GLY A 169 -2.12 -5.42 -24.67
C GLY A 169 -0.78 -5.81 -24.04
N THR A 170 0.09 -4.84 -23.79
CA THR A 170 1.37 -5.09 -23.12
C THR A 170 1.18 -5.30 -21.63
N LYS A 171 1.86 -6.30 -21.08
CA LYS A 171 1.96 -6.47 -19.62
C LYS A 171 3.08 -5.61 -19.08
N VAL A 172 2.78 -4.83 -18.07
CA VAL A 172 3.72 -3.89 -17.46
C VAL A 172 3.83 -4.12 -15.97
N LYS A 173 5.02 -3.87 -15.44
CA LYS A 173 5.27 -3.90 -14.00
C LYS A 173 5.01 -2.51 -13.43
N VAL A 174 4.24 -2.44 -12.37
CA VAL A 174 3.77 -1.19 -11.76
C VAL A 174 4.13 -1.18 -10.28
N ASP A 175 4.66 -0.06 -9.81
CA ASP A 175 4.91 0.15 -8.38
C ASP A 175 3.57 0.32 -7.65
N THR A 176 3.32 -0.51 -6.63
CA THR A 176 2.04 -0.49 -5.91
C THR A 176 1.91 0.68 -4.93
N ARG A 177 3.00 1.38 -4.63
CA ARG A 177 2.98 2.53 -3.74
C ARG A 177 2.75 3.84 -4.47
N THR A 178 3.26 3.96 -5.68
CA THR A 178 3.24 5.22 -6.43
C THR A 178 2.40 5.17 -7.71
N GLY A 179 2.16 3.96 -8.25
CA GLY A 179 1.52 3.79 -9.55
C GLY A 179 2.47 4.00 -10.73
N ASP A 180 3.77 4.05 -10.45
CA ASP A 180 4.77 4.28 -11.50
C ASP A 180 5.02 3.05 -12.36
N TYR A 181 5.20 3.29 -13.65
CA TYR A 181 5.65 2.29 -14.59
C TYR A 181 7.10 1.90 -14.31
N LEU A 182 7.36 0.61 -14.15
CA LEU A 182 8.69 0.08 -13.87
C LEU A 182 9.33 -0.66 -15.05
N GLY A 183 8.56 -1.05 -16.03
CA GLY A 183 9.06 -1.75 -17.21
C GLY A 183 8.01 -2.64 -17.85
N ARG A 184 8.31 -3.11 -19.06
CA ARG A 184 7.52 -4.14 -19.72
C ARG A 184 7.91 -5.52 -19.18
N VAL A 185 6.95 -6.43 -19.13
CA VAL A 185 7.19 -7.83 -18.79
C VAL A 185 7.15 -8.63 -20.09
N THR A 186 8.27 -9.25 -20.40
CA THR A 186 8.37 -10.19 -21.52
C THR A 186 8.39 -11.61 -20.95
N ASP A 187 7.56 -12.50 -21.52
CA ASP A 187 7.55 -13.92 -21.18
C ASP A 187 8.82 -14.63 -21.64
#